data_aa3e42158ea8ca942e019e91fd589db9
#
_entry.id   aa3e42158ea8ca942e019e91fd589db9
#
_cell.length_a   1.000
_cell.length_b   1.000
_cell.length_c   1.000
_cell.angle_alpha   90.00
_cell.angle_beta   90.00
_cell.angle_gamma   90.00
#
_symmetry.space_group_name_H-M   'P 1'
#
loop_
_entity.id
_entity.type
_entity.pdbx_description
1 polymer ?
#
loop_
_entity_poly.entity_id
_entity_poly.type
_entity_poly.pdbx_seq_one_letter_code
_entity_poly.pdbx_strand_id
1 'polypeptide(L)'
;MKNELGISTSLPAGEQCFHLYGEGADLLITCPGPEPGLCARHTGKANRVFLLRVPEIDGQMPGSWHSAIPPEWHDVTLAQARDLLPGMRVLHYTPASRLFPSIFAPLLARLRPLPQTPPAKSLWLPGPENTLIIPELVHAAKDLGYTSRLLPANLAQQELCRLLDQERPGLFLSVNFHGLDPYGENQALLQAAGVPIAVWCVDNPLHLLTNQKNQLWKNLPLFVTDDWFVEPLCALGADARHLPLAASRRFFPPGPPCPTGEDLTFVGRSAFPDRDRFFAACRVPRELAEEAARLPGREAHFGWWRAKLPDHALWPGNEVRVLGLGAETASAAWRQACLAALAKETDLTIVGDEHWQTLLPGAKILPPVDYYAGLAEIYRRASFSLNLTSLLLPHGLTQRHFDVWACGGFLLTDDTPGMKIFPQELARAVTFASPSEAAKLLRSLAADPGEKEELRRAWQEHIVAEHDYSARLRIILAASL
;
A
#
# COMPACT_ATOMS: atom_id res chain seq x y z
N MET A 1 8.73 -23.29 -18.04
CA MET A 1 8.82 -21.88 -18.49
C MET A 1 8.95 -20.95 -17.30
N LYS A 2 9.71 -19.86 -17.40
CA LYS A 2 9.72 -18.78 -16.41
C LYS A 2 8.64 -17.74 -16.77
N ASN A 3 7.90 -17.31 -15.77
CA ASN A 3 6.95 -16.20 -15.93
C ASN A 3 7.67 -14.84 -16.00
N GLU A 4 6.94 -13.73 -16.16
CA GLU A 4 7.52 -12.38 -16.24
C GLU A 4 8.28 -11.92 -14.97
N LEU A 5 8.11 -12.63 -13.85
CA LEU A 5 8.84 -12.40 -12.59
C LEU A 5 10.03 -13.36 -12.42
N GLY A 6 10.36 -14.16 -13.44
CA GLY A 6 11.45 -15.12 -13.40
C GLY A 6 11.16 -16.42 -12.64
N ILE A 7 9.92 -16.63 -12.18
CA ILE A 7 9.51 -17.81 -11.41
C ILE A 7 9.17 -18.95 -12.37
N SER A 8 9.77 -20.12 -12.15
CA SER A 8 9.51 -21.32 -12.94
C SER A 8 8.11 -21.87 -12.69
N THR A 9 7.39 -22.20 -13.77
CA THR A 9 6.04 -22.76 -13.70
C THR A 9 5.81 -23.73 -14.86
N SER A 10 4.87 -24.66 -14.67
CA SER A 10 4.43 -25.58 -15.71
C SER A 10 3.35 -24.95 -16.58
N LEU A 11 3.29 -25.37 -17.83
CA LEU A 11 2.24 -24.98 -18.77
C LEU A 11 1.21 -26.10 -18.84
N PRO A 12 -0.04 -25.91 -18.38
CA PRO A 12 -1.08 -26.90 -18.58
C PRO A 12 -1.41 -27.04 -20.07
N ALA A 13 -1.65 -28.25 -20.54
CA ALA A 13 -2.04 -28.56 -21.92
C ALA A 13 -3.54 -28.87 -22.02
N GLY A 14 -4.08 -28.81 -23.23
CA GLY A 14 -5.45 -29.20 -23.56
C GLY A 14 -6.33 -28.06 -24.05
N GLU A 15 -7.40 -28.41 -24.73
CA GLU A 15 -8.35 -27.47 -25.35
C GLU A 15 -9.05 -26.56 -24.34
N GLN A 16 -9.30 -27.05 -23.12
CA GLN A 16 -9.92 -26.30 -22.03
C GLN A 16 -9.08 -25.09 -21.57
N CYS A 17 -7.81 -25.02 -21.96
CA CYS A 17 -6.95 -23.88 -21.67
C CYS A 17 -7.13 -22.71 -22.63
N PHE A 18 -7.96 -22.86 -23.67
CA PHE A 18 -8.20 -21.83 -24.66
C PHE A 18 -9.58 -21.19 -24.51
N HIS A 19 -9.64 -19.88 -24.68
CA HIS A 19 -10.88 -19.12 -24.72
C HIS A 19 -10.94 -18.31 -26.02
N LEU A 20 -12.12 -18.33 -26.67
CA LEU A 20 -12.38 -17.61 -27.91
C LEU A 20 -13.24 -16.38 -27.62
N TYR A 21 -12.75 -15.19 -27.99
CA TYR A 21 -13.46 -13.92 -27.89
C TYR A 21 -13.83 -13.40 -29.28
N GLY A 22 -14.92 -12.65 -29.38
CA GLY A 22 -15.34 -11.95 -30.59
C GLY A 22 -15.91 -12.85 -31.69
N GLU A 23 -16.35 -12.23 -32.82
CA GLU A 23 -17.05 -12.91 -33.92
C GLU A 23 -16.48 -12.57 -35.31
N GLY A 24 -15.27 -12.03 -35.38
CA GLY A 24 -14.62 -11.61 -36.62
C GLY A 24 -14.32 -12.76 -37.59
N ALA A 25 -14.14 -12.41 -38.87
CA ALA A 25 -13.76 -13.37 -39.92
C ALA A 25 -12.29 -13.80 -39.86
N ASP A 26 -11.42 -12.93 -39.35
CA ASP A 26 -9.99 -13.20 -39.11
C ASP A 26 -9.77 -13.63 -37.64
N LEU A 27 -8.73 -14.42 -37.41
CA LEU A 27 -8.40 -14.96 -36.08
C LEU A 27 -7.02 -14.44 -35.61
N LEU A 28 -6.97 -13.86 -34.40
CA LEU A 28 -5.73 -13.57 -33.71
C LEU A 28 -5.50 -14.64 -32.63
N ILE A 29 -4.40 -15.37 -32.71
CA ILE A 29 -3.92 -16.26 -31.65
C ILE A 29 -2.96 -15.45 -30.79
N THR A 30 -3.31 -15.19 -29.54
CA THR A 30 -2.47 -14.37 -28.64
C THR A 30 -1.34 -15.17 -27.98
N CYS A 31 -1.54 -16.47 -27.78
CA CYS A 31 -0.54 -17.41 -27.33
C CYS A 31 -0.98 -18.83 -27.73
N PRO A 32 -0.16 -19.60 -28.44
CA PRO A 32 -0.54 -20.93 -28.89
C PRO A 32 -0.40 -22.02 -27.82
N GLY A 33 -0.01 -21.66 -26.59
CA GLY A 33 0.20 -22.60 -25.49
C GLY A 33 1.37 -23.57 -25.75
N PRO A 34 1.49 -24.65 -24.96
CA PRO A 34 2.59 -25.62 -25.10
C PRO A 34 2.46 -26.49 -26.37
N GLU A 35 1.26 -26.61 -26.93
CA GLU A 35 0.95 -27.47 -28.09
C GLU A 35 0.27 -26.65 -29.19
N PRO A 36 1.03 -26.01 -30.11
CA PRO A 36 0.46 -25.14 -31.16
C PRO A 36 -0.55 -25.85 -32.05
N GLY A 37 -0.41 -27.16 -32.26
CA GLY A 37 -1.35 -27.97 -33.05
C GLY A 37 -2.79 -27.99 -32.52
N LEU A 38 -3.00 -27.70 -31.22
CA LEU A 38 -4.36 -27.57 -30.67
C LEU A 38 -5.07 -26.33 -31.20
N CYS A 39 -4.33 -25.25 -31.46
CA CYS A 39 -4.91 -24.03 -32.03
C CYS A 39 -5.43 -24.24 -33.45
N ALA A 40 -4.82 -25.13 -34.24
CA ALA A 40 -5.22 -25.41 -35.61
C ALA A 40 -6.69 -25.88 -35.72
N ARG A 41 -7.25 -26.48 -34.67
CA ARG A 41 -8.67 -26.88 -34.62
C ARG A 41 -9.64 -25.67 -34.59
N HIS A 42 -9.18 -24.50 -34.16
CA HIS A 42 -9.95 -23.27 -34.10
C HIS A 42 -9.82 -22.41 -35.38
N THR A 43 -8.88 -22.74 -36.27
CA THR A 43 -8.56 -21.92 -37.45
C THR A 43 -9.47 -22.20 -38.65
N GLY A 44 -10.15 -23.35 -38.71
CA GLY A 44 -10.90 -23.83 -39.89
C GLY A 44 -12.03 -22.94 -40.41
N LYS A 45 -12.38 -21.87 -39.68
CA LYS A 45 -13.40 -20.87 -40.09
C LYS A 45 -12.82 -19.46 -40.24
N ALA A 46 -11.50 -19.30 -40.15
CA ALA A 46 -10.85 -18.01 -40.28
C ALA A 46 -10.38 -17.76 -41.70
N ASN A 47 -10.59 -16.53 -42.24
CA ASN A 47 -10.03 -16.15 -43.51
C ASN A 47 -8.51 -16.00 -43.44
N ARG A 48 -8.02 -15.36 -42.38
CA ARG A 48 -6.59 -15.22 -42.11
C ARG A 48 -6.36 -15.51 -40.63
N VAL A 49 -5.19 -16.07 -40.32
CA VAL A 49 -4.76 -16.35 -38.96
C VAL A 49 -3.51 -15.53 -38.63
N PHE A 50 -3.57 -14.77 -37.58
CA PHE A 50 -2.46 -13.98 -37.05
C PHE A 50 -1.97 -14.60 -35.75
N LEU A 51 -0.66 -14.66 -35.57
CA LEU A 51 -0.02 -15.15 -34.35
C LEU A 51 0.74 -14.00 -33.68
N LEU A 52 0.36 -13.66 -32.46
CA LEU A 52 1.11 -12.72 -31.65
C LEU A 52 2.45 -13.37 -31.22
N ARG A 53 3.55 -12.74 -31.62
CA ARG A 53 4.89 -13.14 -31.19
C ARG A 53 5.27 -12.41 -29.91
N VAL A 54 5.55 -13.17 -28.86
CA VAL A 54 5.98 -12.68 -27.56
C VAL A 54 7.38 -13.22 -27.29
N PRO A 55 8.44 -12.41 -27.50
CA PRO A 55 9.84 -12.88 -27.41
C PRO A 55 10.16 -13.58 -26.07
N GLU A 56 9.56 -13.10 -24.98
CA GLU A 56 9.74 -13.66 -23.63
C GLU A 56 9.16 -15.09 -23.50
N ILE A 57 8.17 -15.43 -24.30
CA ILE A 57 7.56 -16.76 -24.37
C ILE A 57 8.31 -17.60 -25.40
N ASP A 58 8.42 -17.07 -26.63
CA ASP A 58 8.98 -17.76 -27.78
C ASP A 58 10.42 -18.21 -27.53
N GLY A 59 11.24 -17.35 -26.92
CA GLY A 59 12.65 -17.67 -26.57
C GLY A 59 12.85 -18.77 -25.54
N GLN A 60 11.78 -19.18 -24.86
CA GLN A 60 11.81 -20.29 -23.88
C GLN A 60 11.27 -21.60 -24.44
N MET A 61 10.74 -21.60 -25.67
CA MET A 61 10.13 -22.78 -26.27
C MET A 61 11.13 -23.59 -27.09
N PRO A 62 11.01 -24.93 -27.11
CA PRO A 62 11.93 -25.79 -27.87
C PRO A 62 11.72 -25.65 -29.38
N GLY A 63 12.72 -26.03 -30.20
CA GLY A 63 12.64 -25.98 -31.66
C GLY A 63 11.47 -26.77 -32.25
N SER A 64 11.10 -27.90 -31.65
CA SER A 64 9.91 -28.67 -32.06
C SER A 64 8.60 -27.89 -31.91
N TRP A 65 8.48 -26.99 -30.93
CA TRP A 65 7.34 -26.12 -30.78
C TRP A 65 7.26 -25.11 -31.93
N HIS A 66 8.38 -24.50 -32.30
CA HIS A 66 8.45 -23.57 -33.43
C HIS A 66 8.08 -24.25 -34.76
N SER A 67 8.56 -25.49 -34.95
CA SER A 67 8.24 -26.29 -36.14
C SER A 67 6.76 -26.75 -36.19
N ALA A 68 6.06 -26.77 -35.07
CA ALA A 68 4.66 -27.14 -35.00
C ALA A 68 3.70 -25.96 -35.32
N ILE A 69 4.21 -24.72 -35.44
CA ILE A 69 3.43 -23.55 -35.87
C ILE A 69 3.23 -23.64 -37.39
N PRO A 70 1.98 -23.60 -37.89
CA PRO A 70 1.70 -23.60 -39.31
C PRO A 70 2.35 -22.41 -40.01
N PRO A 71 3.06 -22.61 -41.13
CA PRO A 71 3.78 -21.54 -41.84
C PRO A 71 2.86 -20.51 -42.51
N GLU A 72 1.58 -20.81 -42.67
CA GLU A 72 0.57 -19.91 -43.21
C GLU A 72 0.04 -18.88 -42.19
N TRP A 73 0.40 -19.00 -40.92
CA TRP A 73 0.02 -18.00 -39.92
C TRP A 73 0.92 -16.76 -40.06
N HIS A 74 0.30 -15.59 -39.96
CA HIS A 74 0.99 -14.30 -40.06
C HIS A 74 1.50 -13.85 -38.69
N ASP A 75 2.81 -13.79 -38.51
CA ASP A 75 3.40 -13.26 -37.29
C ASP A 75 3.08 -11.75 -37.11
N VAL A 76 2.66 -11.37 -35.93
CA VAL A 76 2.39 -9.96 -35.55
C VAL A 76 3.05 -9.59 -34.21
N THR A 77 3.49 -8.36 -34.11
CA THR A 77 3.99 -7.77 -32.85
C THR A 77 2.82 -7.38 -31.94
N LEU A 78 3.12 -7.10 -30.65
CA LEU A 78 2.11 -6.63 -29.72
C LEU A 78 1.45 -5.32 -30.17
N ALA A 79 2.19 -4.41 -30.80
CA ALA A 79 1.63 -3.17 -31.34
C ALA A 79 0.62 -3.46 -32.47
N GLN A 80 1.01 -4.27 -33.45
CA GLN A 80 0.14 -4.69 -34.54
C GLN A 80 -1.09 -5.46 -34.06
N ALA A 81 -0.90 -6.35 -33.07
CA ALA A 81 -2.03 -7.08 -32.48
C ALA A 81 -3.05 -6.14 -31.84
N ARG A 82 -2.60 -5.08 -31.16
CA ARG A 82 -3.48 -4.05 -30.58
C ARG A 82 -4.33 -3.31 -31.63
N ASP A 83 -3.75 -3.05 -32.79
CA ASP A 83 -4.43 -2.37 -33.88
C ASP A 83 -5.43 -3.29 -34.61
N LEU A 84 -5.14 -4.58 -34.67
CA LEU A 84 -5.98 -5.59 -35.32
C LEU A 84 -7.19 -6.01 -34.45
N LEU A 85 -7.12 -5.92 -33.11
CA LEU A 85 -8.17 -6.40 -32.20
C LEU A 85 -9.61 -6.02 -32.60
N PRO A 86 -9.91 -4.77 -33.06
CA PRO A 86 -11.25 -4.43 -33.47
C PRO A 86 -11.70 -5.29 -34.65
N GLY A 87 -12.77 -6.06 -34.46
CA GLY A 87 -13.37 -6.88 -35.54
C GLY A 87 -12.72 -8.26 -35.77
N MET A 88 -11.79 -8.68 -34.90
CA MET A 88 -11.21 -10.03 -34.93
C MET A 88 -11.86 -10.99 -33.95
N ARG A 89 -11.80 -12.28 -34.26
CA ARG A 89 -11.88 -13.34 -33.24
C ARG A 89 -10.52 -13.45 -32.60
N VAL A 90 -10.49 -13.65 -31.27
CA VAL A 90 -9.23 -13.79 -30.53
C VAL A 90 -9.23 -15.10 -29.77
N LEU A 91 -8.30 -15.98 -30.10
CA LEU A 91 -8.04 -17.23 -29.38
C LEU A 91 -6.93 -16.95 -28.37
N HIS A 92 -7.26 -17.09 -27.10
CA HIS A 92 -6.34 -16.83 -26.00
C HIS A 92 -6.10 -18.10 -25.17
N TYR A 93 -4.83 -18.45 -24.97
CA TYR A 93 -4.40 -19.46 -24.02
C TYR A 93 -4.44 -18.84 -22.60
N THR A 94 -5.48 -19.17 -21.83
CA THR A 94 -5.80 -18.49 -20.56
C THR A 94 -4.69 -18.54 -19.50
N PRO A 95 -3.84 -19.62 -19.41
CA PRO A 95 -2.73 -19.59 -18.45
C PRO A 95 -1.68 -18.51 -18.77
N ALA A 96 -1.57 -18.05 -20.03
CA ALA A 96 -0.65 -16.97 -20.40
C ALA A 96 -0.94 -15.67 -19.63
N SER A 97 -2.21 -15.38 -19.32
CA SER A 97 -2.60 -14.22 -18.49
C SER A 97 -2.00 -14.25 -17.08
N ARG A 98 -1.68 -15.43 -16.55
CA ARG A 98 -1.04 -15.59 -15.23
C ARG A 98 0.48 -15.65 -15.32
N LEU A 99 1.01 -15.93 -16.51
CA LEU A 99 2.46 -16.00 -16.75
C LEU A 99 3.05 -14.64 -17.12
N PHE A 100 2.34 -13.92 -17.99
CA PHE A 100 2.75 -12.61 -18.51
C PHE A 100 1.59 -11.60 -18.41
N PRO A 101 1.10 -11.35 -17.18
CA PRO A 101 -0.05 -10.46 -16.99
C PRO A 101 0.20 -9.06 -17.55
N SER A 102 1.42 -8.54 -17.47
CA SER A 102 1.76 -7.20 -17.99
C SER A 102 1.63 -7.08 -19.51
N ILE A 103 1.61 -8.19 -20.23
CA ILE A 103 1.37 -8.25 -21.69
C ILE A 103 -0.11 -8.47 -21.96
N PHE A 104 -0.69 -9.52 -21.36
CA PHE A 104 -2.00 -9.99 -21.74
C PHE A 104 -3.17 -9.22 -21.08
N ALA A 105 -3.01 -8.70 -19.85
CA ALA A 105 -4.08 -7.93 -19.24
C ALA A 105 -4.42 -6.65 -20.03
N PRO A 106 -3.44 -5.81 -20.47
CA PRO A 106 -3.72 -4.66 -21.32
C PRO A 106 -4.25 -5.02 -22.71
N LEU A 107 -3.84 -6.17 -23.26
CA LEU A 107 -4.33 -6.64 -24.55
C LEU A 107 -5.81 -7.06 -24.45
N LEU A 108 -6.14 -7.92 -23.48
CA LEU A 108 -7.50 -8.44 -23.29
C LEU A 108 -8.49 -7.36 -22.85
N ALA A 109 -8.06 -6.38 -22.07
CA ALA A 109 -8.89 -5.24 -21.69
C ALA A 109 -9.46 -4.48 -22.88
N ARG A 110 -8.76 -4.46 -24.03
CA ARG A 110 -9.20 -3.82 -25.27
C ARG A 110 -10.24 -4.61 -26.07
N LEU A 111 -10.44 -5.88 -25.75
CA LEU A 111 -11.49 -6.69 -26.41
C LEU A 111 -12.90 -6.24 -26.01
N ARG A 112 -13.00 -5.51 -24.91
CA ARG A 112 -14.28 -4.96 -24.46
C ARG A 112 -14.48 -3.57 -25.05
N PRO A 113 -15.61 -3.32 -25.74
CA PRO A 113 -16.03 -1.96 -26.04
C PRO A 113 -16.30 -1.22 -24.72
N LEU A 114 -15.58 -0.15 -24.47
CA LEU A 114 -15.81 0.70 -23.30
C LEU A 114 -16.53 1.98 -23.76
N PRO A 115 -17.53 2.45 -23.00
CA PRO A 115 -18.23 3.68 -23.32
C PRO A 115 -17.25 4.86 -23.38
N GLN A 116 -17.37 5.69 -24.40
CA GLN A 116 -16.62 6.93 -24.55
C GLN A 116 -17.30 8.08 -23.77
N THR A 117 -17.66 7.83 -22.51
CA THR A 117 -18.26 8.86 -21.66
C THR A 117 -17.20 9.86 -21.20
N PRO A 118 -17.53 11.18 -21.12
CA PRO A 118 -16.62 12.14 -20.51
C PRO A 118 -16.33 11.76 -19.05
N PRO A 119 -15.14 12.08 -18.52
CA PRO A 119 -14.83 11.79 -17.13
C PRO A 119 -15.76 12.58 -16.21
N ALA A 120 -16.40 11.89 -15.29
CA ALA A 120 -17.18 12.53 -14.22
C ALA A 120 -16.25 13.16 -13.19
N LYS A 121 -16.69 14.22 -12.52
CA LYS A 121 -15.97 14.78 -11.37
C LYS A 121 -16.24 13.92 -10.15
N SER A 122 -15.81 12.66 -10.23
CA SER A 122 -15.99 11.64 -9.20
C SER A 122 -14.68 10.93 -8.88
N LEU A 123 -14.55 10.50 -7.62
CA LEU A 123 -13.45 9.75 -7.06
C LEU A 123 -13.94 8.35 -6.69
N TRP A 124 -13.35 7.33 -7.27
CA TRP A 124 -13.62 5.95 -6.87
C TRP A 124 -12.59 5.48 -5.86
N LEU A 125 -13.07 5.03 -4.69
CA LEU A 125 -12.29 4.65 -3.52
C LEU A 125 -12.59 3.19 -3.16
N PRO A 126 -11.75 2.23 -3.55
CA PRO A 126 -11.89 0.86 -3.09
C PRO A 126 -11.41 0.70 -1.64
N GLY A 127 -12.19 0.01 -0.85
CA GLY A 127 -11.91 -0.30 0.55
C GLY A 127 -13.17 -0.36 1.40
N PRO A 128 -13.13 -1.01 2.57
CA PRO A 128 -14.21 -0.92 3.54
C PRO A 128 -14.45 0.53 3.98
N GLU A 129 -15.71 0.90 4.20
CA GLU A 129 -16.11 2.26 4.56
C GLU A 129 -15.36 2.81 5.80
N ASN A 130 -15.10 1.95 6.77
CA ASN A 130 -14.42 2.31 8.02
C ASN A 130 -12.90 2.04 8.00
N THR A 131 -12.33 1.80 6.82
CA THR A 131 -10.87 1.70 6.69
C THR A 131 -10.23 3.07 6.91
N LEU A 132 -9.17 3.11 7.71
CA LEU A 132 -8.38 4.33 7.96
C LEU A 132 -8.13 5.10 6.65
N ILE A 133 -8.32 6.41 6.72
CA ILE A 133 -8.22 7.42 5.67
C ILE A 133 -9.30 7.41 4.58
N ILE A 134 -10.10 6.36 4.43
CA ILE A 134 -11.20 6.37 3.43
C ILE A 134 -12.26 7.43 3.77
N PRO A 135 -12.79 7.52 5.00
CA PRO A 135 -13.72 8.60 5.38
C PRO A 135 -13.13 10.00 5.21
N GLU A 136 -11.84 10.17 5.52
CA GLU A 136 -11.14 11.44 5.34
C GLU A 136 -11.05 11.83 3.86
N LEU A 137 -10.72 10.88 2.99
CA LEU A 137 -10.66 11.10 1.55
C LEU A 137 -12.04 11.41 0.94
N VAL A 138 -13.10 10.77 1.43
CA VAL A 138 -14.49 11.08 1.03
C VAL A 138 -14.82 12.54 1.36
N HIS A 139 -14.44 13.02 2.55
CA HIS A 139 -14.69 14.42 2.93
C HIS A 139 -13.81 15.38 2.14
N ALA A 140 -12.52 15.08 1.98
CA ALA A 140 -11.60 15.88 1.18
C ALA A 140 -12.08 15.99 -0.29
N ALA A 141 -12.57 14.90 -0.87
CA ALA A 141 -13.17 14.90 -2.21
C ALA A 141 -14.35 15.86 -2.29
N LYS A 142 -15.27 15.78 -1.32
CA LYS A 142 -16.44 16.69 -1.23
C LYS A 142 -16.02 18.16 -1.14
N ASP A 143 -15.01 18.47 -0.33
CA ASP A 143 -14.49 19.83 -0.16
C ASP A 143 -13.87 20.37 -1.45
N LEU A 144 -13.33 19.48 -2.31
CA LEU A 144 -12.80 19.79 -3.63
C LEU A 144 -13.87 19.74 -4.74
N GLY A 145 -15.13 19.49 -4.39
CA GLY A 145 -16.25 19.42 -5.32
C GLY A 145 -16.30 18.16 -6.16
N TYR A 146 -15.69 17.05 -5.67
CA TYR A 146 -15.84 15.71 -6.23
C TYR A 146 -16.93 14.94 -5.49
N THR A 147 -17.65 14.10 -6.22
CA THR A 147 -18.43 13.02 -5.61
C THR A 147 -17.53 11.84 -5.31
N SER A 148 -17.86 11.02 -4.31
CA SER A 148 -17.10 9.82 -3.98
C SER A 148 -17.95 8.58 -4.14
N ARG A 149 -17.36 7.51 -4.70
CA ARG A 149 -17.97 6.19 -4.77
C ARG A 149 -17.07 5.18 -4.06
N LEU A 150 -17.59 4.57 -2.99
CA LEU A 150 -16.91 3.50 -2.29
C LEU A 150 -17.09 2.19 -3.05
N LEU A 151 -16.03 1.40 -3.17
CA LEU A 151 -15.99 0.13 -3.88
C LEU A 151 -15.44 -0.95 -2.96
N PRO A 152 -15.75 -2.24 -3.20
CA PRO A 152 -15.13 -3.33 -2.43
C PRO A 152 -13.61 -3.33 -2.55
N ALA A 153 -12.91 -3.66 -1.44
CA ALA A 153 -11.45 -3.82 -1.45
C ALA A 153 -10.99 -4.89 -2.45
N ASN A 154 -11.74 -5.98 -2.55
CA ASN A 154 -11.57 -7.06 -3.54
C ASN A 154 -12.58 -6.87 -4.67
N LEU A 155 -12.35 -5.86 -5.51
CA LEU A 155 -13.23 -5.53 -6.63
C LEU A 155 -13.16 -6.60 -7.72
N ALA A 156 -14.28 -7.27 -7.98
CA ALA A 156 -14.37 -8.26 -9.05
C ALA A 156 -14.34 -7.56 -10.43
N GLN A 157 -13.64 -8.17 -11.38
CA GLN A 157 -13.51 -7.64 -12.74
C GLN A 157 -14.89 -7.39 -13.42
N GLN A 158 -15.84 -8.31 -13.24
CA GLN A 158 -17.19 -8.16 -13.78
C GLN A 158 -17.93 -6.96 -13.21
N GLU A 159 -17.76 -6.71 -11.90
CA GLU A 159 -18.36 -5.56 -11.25
C GLU A 159 -17.72 -4.25 -11.74
N LEU A 160 -16.38 -4.21 -11.82
CA LEU A 160 -15.67 -3.06 -12.38
C LEU A 160 -16.17 -2.74 -13.80
N CYS A 161 -16.30 -3.77 -14.64
CA CYS A 161 -16.84 -3.62 -15.98
C CYS A 161 -18.24 -2.99 -15.99
N ARG A 162 -19.16 -3.51 -15.15
CA ARG A 162 -20.54 -2.98 -15.04
C ARG A 162 -20.56 -1.52 -14.57
N LEU A 163 -19.64 -1.15 -13.68
CA LEU A 163 -19.51 0.21 -13.19
C LEU A 163 -18.99 1.15 -14.28
N LEU A 164 -17.98 0.72 -15.05
CA LEU A 164 -17.44 1.49 -16.17
C LEU A 164 -18.44 1.68 -17.31
N ASP A 165 -19.41 0.77 -17.48
CA ASP A 165 -20.52 0.97 -18.42
C ASP A 165 -21.46 2.12 -18.00
N GLN A 166 -21.50 2.47 -16.72
CA GLN A 166 -22.37 3.50 -16.16
C GLN A 166 -21.68 4.86 -16.06
N GLU A 167 -20.41 4.86 -15.64
CA GLU A 167 -19.68 6.07 -15.34
C GLU A 167 -18.18 5.87 -15.54
N ARG A 168 -17.50 6.88 -16.08
CA ARG A 168 -16.04 6.97 -16.08
C ARG A 168 -15.61 7.96 -14.99
N PRO A 169 -14.97 7.51 -13.90
CA PRO A 169 -14.55 8.41 -12.83
C PRO A 169 -13.40 9.32 -13.27
N GLY A 170 -13.27 10.46 -12.59
CA GLY A 170 -12.14 11.37 -12.78
C GLY A 170 -10.84 10.84 -12.19
N LEU A 171 -10.93 9.99 -11.14
CA LEU A 171 -9.77 9.32 -10.54
C LEU A 171 -10.21 8.03 -9.85
N PHE A 172 -9.44 6.96 -10.03
CA PHE A 172 -9.47 5.76 -9.19
C PHE A 172 -8.29 5.83 -8.21
N LEU A 173 -8.58 6.10 -6.93
CA LEU A 173 -7.55 6.20 -5.88
C LEU A 173 -7.54 4.93 -5.04
N SER A 174 -6.51 4.14 -5.20
CA SER A 174 -6.29 2.91 -4.45
C SER A 174 -5.43 3.15 -3.21
N VAL A 175 -5.97 2.86 -2.04
CA VAL A 175 -5.18 2.80 -0.81
C VAL A 175 -4.65 1.38 -0.64
N ASN A 176 -3.34 1.22 -0.47
CA ASN A 176 -2.70 -0.09 -0.28
C ASN A 176 -3.03 -1.14 -1.38
N PHE A 177 -3.18 -0.72 -2.62
CA PHE A 177 -3.57 -1.56 -3.76
C PHE A 177 -4.98 -2.15 -3.68
N HIS A 178 -5.86 -1.67 -2.80
CA HIS A 178 -7.26 -2.10 -2.79
C HIS A 178 -7.92 -1.83 -4.13
N GLY A 179 -8.76 -2.75 -4.58
CA GLY A 179 -9.46 -2.69 -5.87
C GLY A 179 -8.60 -3.03 -7.08
N LEU A 180 -7.27 -3.14 -6.92
CA LEU A 180 -6.34 -3.61 -7.93
C LEU A 180 -5.98 -5.07 -7.63
N ASP A 181 -6.19 -5.94 -8.63
CA ASP A 181 -5.91 -7.37 -8.48
C ASP A 181 -4.41 -7.68 -8.66
N PRO A 182 -3.94 -8.85 -8.16
CA PRO A 182 -2.51 -9.20 -8.25
C PRO A 182 -1.95 -9.29 -9.68
N TYR A 183 -2.79 -9.51 -10.67
CA TYR A 183 -2.38 -9.70 -12.06
C TYR A 183 -2.60 -8.45 -12.94
N GLY A 184 -3.09 -7.35 -12.35
CA GLY A 184 -3.26 -6.07 -13.02
C GLY A 184 -4.41 -6.02 -14.03
N GLU A 185 -5.36 -6.95 -13.95
CA GLU A 185 -6.52 -7.01 -14.85
C GLU A 185 -7.44 -5.79 -14.65
N ASN A 186 -7.74 -5.42 -13.39
CA ASN A 186 -8.52 -4.23 -13.07
C ASN A 186 -7.78 -2.94 -13.46
N GLN A 187 -6.46 -2.89 -13.24
CA GLN A 187 -5.65 -1.75 -13.71
C GLN A 187 -5.75 -1.57 -15.22
N ALA A 188 -5.59 -2.67 -15.96
CA ALA A 188 -5.66 -2.65 -17.42
C ALA A 188 -7.04 -2.20 -17.94
N LEU A 189 -8.13 -2.63 -17.30
CA LEU A 189 -9.49 -2.19 -17.64
C LEU A 189 -9.70 -0.69 -17.39
N LEU A 190 -9.28 -0.20 -16.22
CA LEU A 190 -9.36 1.22 -15.89
C LEU A 190 -8.56 2.07 -16.90
N GLN A 191 -7.33 1.65 -17.23
CA GLN A 191 -6.49 2.32 -18.21
C GLN A 191 -7.10 2.28 -19.62
N ALA A 192 -7.68 1.15 -20.03
CA ALA A 192 -8.38 1.04 -21.32
C ALA A 192 -9.61 1.96 -21.39
N ALA A 193 -10.28 2.19 -20.26
CA ALA A 193 -11.39 3.15 -20.13
C ALA A 193 -10.90 4.61 -20.04
N GLY A 194 -9.58 4.85 -20.02
CA GLY A 194 -9.01 6.19 -19.86
C GLY A 194 -9.22 6.77 -18.46
N VAL A 195 -9.33 5.92 -17.43
CA VAL A 195 -9.45 6.34 -16.03
C VAL A 195 -8.06 6.55 -15.45
N PRO A 196 -7.73 7.74 -14.92
CA PRO A 196 -6.52 7.97 -14.16
C PRO A 196 -6.51 7.11 -12.89
N ILE A 197 -5.34 6.56 -12.53
CA ILE A 197 -5.16 5.70 -11.37
C ILE A 197 -4.01 6.23 -10.54
N ALA A 198 -4.19 6.30 -9.22
CA ALA A 198 -3.11 6.53 -8.27
C ALA A 198 -3.17 5.49 -7.15
N VAL A 199 -2.01 5.19 -6.57
CA VAL A 199 -1.90 4.32 -5.39
C VAL A 199 -1.28 5.10 -4.24
N TRP A 200 -1.90 5.04 -3.06
CA TRP A 200 -1.33 5.59 -1.83
C TRP A 200 -1.08 4.47 -0.83
N CYS A 201 0.19 4.10 -0.64
CA CYS A 201 0.63 3.12 0.34
C CYS A 201 0.78 3.79 1.71
N VAL A 202 -0.07 3.43 2.63
CA VAL A 202 -0.05 3.93 4.02
C VAL A 202 0.62 2.96 4.98
N ASP A 203 0.83 1.73 4.53
CA ASP A 203 1.65 0.70 5.18
C ASP A 203 2.97 0.50 4.43
N ASN A 204 3.84 -0.42 4.91
CA ASN A 204 5.09 -0.75 4.25
C ASN A 204 4.85 -1.21 2.80
N PRO A 205 5.23 -0.40 1.78
CA PRO A 205 4.88 -0.67 0.38
C PRO A 205 5.53 -1.94 -0.16
N LEU A 206 6.72 -2.31 0.31
CA LEU A 206 7.40 -3.52 -0.12
C LEU A 206 6.68 -4.79 0.37
N HIS A 207 6.03 -4.72 1.53
CA HIS A 207 5.15 -5.79 2.00
C HIS A 207 3.88 -5.91 1.14
N LEU A 208 3.29 -4.79 0.75
CA LEU A 208 2.13 -4.76 -0.14
C LEU A 208 2.45 -5.34 -1.51
N LEU A 209 3.63 -5.03 -2.05
CA LEU A 209 4.12 -5.52 -3.32
C LEU A 209 4.34 -7.03 -3.36
N THR A 210 4.47 -7.73 -2.22
CA THR A 210 4.55 -9.21 -2.22
C THR A 210 3.32 -9.87 -2.85
N ASN A 211 2.18 -9.18 -2.89
CA ASN A 211 0.97 -9.65 -3.54
C ASN A 211 0.92 -9.36 -5.04
N GLN A 212 1.73 -8.44 -5.57
CA GLN A 212 1.73 -8.09 -6.98
C GLN A 212 2.47 -9.13 -7.82
N LYS A 213 1.80 -9.65 -8.83
CA LYS A 213 2.29 -10.69 -9.76
C LYS A 213 2.47 -10.16 -11.18
N ASN A 214 2.46 -8.84 -11.35
CA ASN A 214 2.58 -8.11 -12.61
C ASN A 214 3.56 -6.95 -12.45
N GLN A 215 4.00 -6.34 -13.56
CA GLN A 215 4.85 -5.15 -13.54
C GLN A 215 4.10 -3.84 -13.83
N LEU A 216 2.78 -3.90 -14.07
CA LEU A 216 1.97 -2.74 -14.46
C LEU A 216 1.92 -1.67 -13.36
N TRP A 217 2.00 -2.06 -12.08
CA TRP A 217 2.02 -1.14 -10.95
C TRP A 217 3.15 -0.10 -11.02
N LYS A 218 4.25 -0.40 -11.73
CA LYS A 218 5.37 0.52 -11.92
C LYS A 218 5.00 1.77 -12.74
N ASN A 219 3.95 1.67 -13.53
CA ASN A 219 3.47 2.75 -14.40
C ASN A 219 2.40 3.63 -13.72
N LEU A 220 2.17 3.45 -12.43
CA LEU A 220 1.20 4.25 -11.67
C LEU A 220 1.92 5.26 -10.79
N PRO A 221 1.38 6.49 -10.61
CA PRO A 221 1.80 7.35 -9.51
C PRO A 221 1.63 6.61 -8.19
N LEU A 222 2.74 6.38 -7.49
CA LEU A 222 2.78 5.63 -6.24
C LEU A 222 3.20 6.56 -5.11
N PHE A 223 2.28 6.85 -4.20
CA PHE A 223 2.56 7.66 -3.02
C PHE A 223 2.85 6.77 -1.82
N VAL A 224 3.82 7.17 -1.00
CA VAL A 224 4.24 6.47 0.22
C VAL A 224 4.31 7.42 1.39
N THR A 225 3.89 6.98 2.58
CA THR A 225 3.88 7.82 3.79
C THR A 225 5.24 7.94 4.47
N ASP A 226 6.19 7.11 4.08
CA ASP A 226 7.56 7.10 4.61
C ASP A 226 8.53 7.29 3.43
N ASP A 227 9.29 8.39 3.43
CA ASP A 227 10.17 8.77 2.34
C ASP A 227 11.37 7.82 2.14
N TRP A 228 11.71 7.02 3.15
CA TRP A 228 12.74 5.99 3.00
C TRP A 228 12.45 5.02 1.85
N PHE A 229 11.17 4.73 1.59
CA PHE A 229 10.78 3.78 0.54
C PHE A 229 10.85 4.37 -0.89
N VAL A 230 10.99 5.68 -1.05
CA VAL A 230 10.99 6.31 -2.38
C VAL A 230 12.14 5.76 -3.22
N GLU A 231 13.38 5.82 -2.71
CA GLU A 231 14.55 5.36 -3.45
C GLU A 231 14.48 3.86 -3.81
N PRO A 232 14.20 2.92 -2.89
CA PRO A 232 14.05 1.50 -3.22
C PRO A 232 12.96 1.22 -4.27
N LEU A 233 11.84 1.94 -4.23
CA LEU A 233 10.75 1.77 -5.19
C LEU A 233 11.11 2.34 -6.56
N CYS A 234 11.77 3.49 -6.61
CA CYS A 234 12.30 4.05 -7.86
C CYS A 234 13.36 3.12 -8.49
N ALA A 235 14.21 2.49 -7.68
CA ALA A 235 15.18 1.50 -8.14
C ALA A 235 14.50 0.23 -8.72
N LEU A 236 13.28 -0.11 -8.29
CA LEU A 236 12.45 -1.15 -8.88
C LEU A 236 11.71 -0.68 -10.16
N GLY A 237 11.82 0.61 -10.53
CA GLY A 237 11.21 1.20 -11.72
C GLY A 237 9.83 1.84 -11.48
N ALA A 238 9.45 2.17 -10.25
CA ALA A 238 8.20 2.86 -9.93
C ALA A 238 8.34 4.38 -10.02
N ASP A 239 7.23 5.09 -10.28
CA ASP A 239 7.09 6.54 -10.04
C ASP A 239 6.64 6.76 -8.58
N ALA A 240 7.59 6.60 -7.64
CA ALA A 240 7.30 6.71 -6.22
C ALA A 240 7.57 8.12 -5.68
N ARG A 241 6.63 8.62 -4.86
CA ARG A 241 6.66 9.97 -4.28
C ARG A 241 6.29 9.94 -2.82
N HIS A 242 6.95 10.75 -2.00
CA HIS A 242 6.59 10.91 -0.60
C HIS A 242 5.30 11.73 -0.46
N LEU A 243 4.35 11.21 0.31
CA LEU A 243 3.12 11.89 0.69
C LEU A 243 2.71 11.44 2.11
N PRO A 244 3.04 12.22 3.15
CA PRO A 244 2.72 11.86 4.52
C PRO A 244 1.21 11.88 4.78
N LEU A 245 0.77 11.22 5.84
CA LEU A 245 -0.58 11.29 6.37
C LEU A 245 -0.97 12.74 6.71
N ALA A 246 -2.19 12.95 7.16
CA ALA A 246 -2.73 14.27 7.52
C ALA A 246 -3.75 14.14 8.66
N ALA A 247 -4.23 15.26 9.18
CA ALA A 247 -5.34 15.31 10.13
C ALA A 247 -6.68 15.55 9.43
N SER A 248 -7.75 15.08 10.05
CA SER A 248 -9.12 15.43 9.68
C SER A 248 -9.78 16.20 10.81
N ARG A 249 -10.06 17.48 10.59
CA ARG A 249 -10.82 18.29 11.56
C ARG A 249 -12.23 17.77 11.83
N ARG A 250 -12.77 16.97 10.94
CA ARG A 250 -14.10 16.37 11.11
C ARG A 250 -14.11 15.30 12.19
N PHE A 251 -13.07 14.45 12.20
CA PHE A 251 -12.96 13.34 13.15
C PHE A 251 -12.14 13.71 14.38
N PHE A 252 -11.22 14.66 14.23
CA PHE A 252 -10.38 15.21 15.29
C PHE A 252 -10.56 16.74 15.37
N PRO A 253 -11.78 17.20 15.72
CA PRO A 253 -12.06 18.64 15.83
C PRO A 253 -11.27 19.25 16.96
N PRO A 254 -10.82 20.52 16.83
CA PRO A 254 -10.22 21.27 17.93
C PRO A 254 -11.10 21.21 19.17
N GLY A 255 -10.49 20.94 20.31
CA GLY A 255 -11.13 20.86 21.63
C GLY A 255 -10.46 21.77 22.65
N PRO A 256 -10.91 21.72 23.91
CA PRO A 256 -10.24 22.42 25.00
C PRO A 256 -8.80 21.87 25.17
N PRO A 257 -7.92 22.68 25.79
CA PRO A 257 -6.57 22.22 26.13
C PRO A 257 -6.60 20.91 26.92
N CYS A 258 -5.58 20.03 26.69
CA CYS A 258 -5.43 18.81 27.47
C CYS A 258 -5.13 19.15 28.94
N PRO A 259 -5.39 18.23 29.89
CA PRO A 259 -5.10 18.41 31.31
C PRO A 259 -3.62 18.69 31.58
N THR A 260 -3.34 19.29 32.75
CA THR A 260 -1.99 19.66 33.20
C THR A 260 -1.28 18.56 33.99
N GLY A 261 -1.87 17.39 34.15
CA GLY A 261 -1.29 16.25 34.90
C GLY A 261 -0.06 15.63 34.25
N GLU A 262 0.43 14.55 34.88
CA GLU A 262 1.59 13.76 34.44
C GLU A 262 1.17 12.39 33.86
N ASP A 263 -0.13 12.11 33.73
CA ASP A 263 -0.63 10.88 33.17
C ASP A 263 -0.26 10.74 31.68
N LEU A 264 0.14 9.53 31.31
CA LEU A 264 0.57 9.18 29.98
C LEU A 264 -0.36 8.13 29.37
N THR A 265 -0.85 8.37 28.18
CA THR A 265 -1.70 7.41 27.46
C THR A 265 -1.01 6.94 26.19
N PHE A 266 -0.87 5.63 26.04
CA PHE A 266 -0.44 4.99 24.82
C PHE A 266 -1.64 4.30 24.14
N VAL A 267 -1.85 4.56 22.86
CA VAL A 267 -2.89 3.90 22.06
C VAL A 267 -2.23 3.05 21.01
N GLY A 268 -2.43 1.73 21.06
CA GLY A 268 -1.85 0.85 20.05
C GLY A 268 -1.97 -0.62 20.40
N ARG A 269 -1.91 -1.45 19.34
CA ARG A 269 -1.89 -2.90 19.48
C ARG A 269 -0.49 -3.39 19.85
N SER A 270 -0.43 -4.55 20.52
CA SER A 270 0.82 -5.25 20.83
C SER A 270 1.51 -5.78 19.58
N ALA A 271 0.71 -6.26 18.60
CA ALA A 271 1.15 -6.69 17.28
C ALA A 271 0.08 -6.34 16.22
N PHE A 272 0.47 -6.31 14.95
CA PHE A 272 -0.51 -6.11 13.89
C PHE A 272 -1.32 -7.41 13.63
N PRO A 273 -2.57 -7.30 13.12
CA PRO A 273 -3.39 -8.45 12.80
C PRO A 273 -2.71 -9.40 11.81
N ASP A 274 -2.92 -10.71 11.97
CA ASP A 274 -2.37 -11.77 11.10
C ASP A 274 -0.82 -11.80 11.00
N ARG A 275 -0.10 -11.19 11.94
CA ARG A 275 1.36 -11.14 12.00
C ARG A 275 2.00 -12.51 11.77
N ASP A 276 1.56 -13.50 12.51
CA ASP A 276 2.15 -14.85 12.47
C ASP A 276 1.87 -15.55 11.14
N ARG A 277 0.70 -15.33 10.54
CA ARG A 277 0.37 -15.82 9.21
C ARG A 277 1.20 -15.11 8.14
N PHE A 278 1.37 -13.81 8.24
CA PHE A 278 2.14 -13.02 7.28
C PHE A 278 3.61 -13.42 7.25
N PHE A 279 4.20 -13.73 8.41
CA PHE A 279 5.59 -14.11 8.55
C PHE A 279 5.83 -15.63 8.72
N ALA A 280 4.82 -16.48 8.51
CA ALA A 280 4.87 -17.92 8.84
C ALA A 280 6.08 -18.67 8.23
N ALA A 281 6.47 -18.33 7.00
CA ALA A 281 7.61 -18.96 6.30
C ALA A 281 8.94 -18.22 6.48
N CYS A 282 8.96 -17.12 7.26
CA CYS A 282 10.15 -16.32 7.42
C CYS A 282 11.02 -16.83 8.58
N ARG A 283 12.34 -16.69 8.41
CA ARG A 283 13.32 -16.95 9.47
C ARG A 283 14.39 -15.87 9.42
N VAL A 284 14.63 -15.24 10.53
CA VAL A 284 15.72 -14.27 10.71
C VAL A 284 16.97 -15.04 11.17
N PRO A 285 18.15 -14.78 10.59
CA PRO A 285 19.39 -15.34 11.08
C PRO A 285 19.62 -15.00 12.56
N ARG A 286 19.94 -16.00 13.38
CA ARG A 286 20.04 -15.85 14.84
C ARG A 286 21.06 -14.80 15.24
N GLU A 287 22.21 -14.78 14.58
CA GLU A 287 23.31 -13.85 14.87
C GLU A 287 22.87 -12.39 14.63
N LEU A 288 22.12 -12.14 13.54
CA LEU A 288 21.56 -10.81 13.25
C LEU A 288 20.46 -10.42 14.25
N ALA A 289 19.65 -11.37 14.70
CA ALA A 289 18.64 -11.10 15.73
C ALA A 289 19.30 -10.72 17.07
N GLU A 290 20.39 -11.40 17.44
CA GLU A 290 21.19 -11.08 18.64
C GLU A 290 21.91 -9.73 18.50
N GLU A 291 22.40 -9.38 17.31
CA GLU A 291 22.97 -8.05 17.02
C GLU A 291 21.90 -6.96 17.15
N ALA A 292 20.76 -7.13 16.49
CA ALA A 292 19.65 -6.18 16.54
C ALA A 292 19.14 -5.92 17.95
N ALA A 293 19.11 -6.95 18.81
CA ALA A 293 18.66 -6.83 20.19
C ALA A 293 19.61 -5.98 21.08
N ARG A 294 20.85 -5.72 20.64
CA ARG A 294 21.82 -4.88 21.36
C ARG A 294 21.81 -3.43 20.89
N LEU A 295 21.15 -3.15 19.76
CA LEU A 295 21.09 -1.79 19.20
C LEU A 295 20.16 -0.91 20.05
N PRO A 296 20.54 0.34 20.28
CA PRO A 296 19.71 1.27 21.05
C PRO A 296 18.56 1.82 20.19
N GLY A 297 17.47 2.15 20.87
CA GLY A 297 16.38 2.94 20.27
C GLY A 297 15.78 2.31 19.02
N ARG A 298 15.78 3.09 17.95
CA ARG A 298 15.17 2.75 16.66
C ARG A 298 16.17 2.19 15.65
N GLU A 299 17.42 1.92 16.00
CA GLU A 299 18.47 1.57 15.03
C GLU A 299 18.16 0.28 14.25
N ALA A 300 17.52 -0.74 14.88
CA ALA A 300 17.16 -1.99 14.23
C ALA A 300 15.91 -1.89 13.31
N HIS A 301 15.71 -0.73 12.65
CA HIS A 301 14.60 -0.50 11.74
C HIS A 301 14.76 -1.27 10.40
N PHE A 302 13.74 -1.30 9.58
CA PHE A 302 13.69 -2.03 8.29
C PHE A 302 14.90 -1.74 7.38
N GLY A 303 15.39 -0.49 7.34
CA GLY A 303 16.58 -0.12 6.58
C GLY A 303 17.87 -0.77 7.09
N TRP A 304 18.03 -0.95 8.41
CA TRP A 304 19.15 -1.69 8.98
C TRP A 304 19.13 -3.15 8.53
N TRP A 305 17.96 -3.80 8.60
CA TRP A 305 17.79 -5.18 8.11
C TRP A 305 18.09 -5.30 6.63
N ARG A 306 17.67 -4.31 5.83
CA ARG A 306 18.01 -4.24 4.40
C ARG A 306 19.52 -4.18 4.17
N ALA A 307 20.23 -3.37 4.94
CA ALA A 307 21.68 -3.25 4.85
C ALA A 307 22.41 -4.56 5.25
N LYS A 308 21.88 -5.29 6.23
CA LYS A 308 22.44 -6.58 6.70
C LYS A 308 22.11 -7.76 5.79
N LEU A 309 21.05 -7.69 5.02
CA LEU A 309 20.56 -8.74 4.12
C LEU A 309 20.43 -8.19 2.68
N PRO A 310 21.53 -7.74 2.06
CA PRO A 310 21.48 -7.06 0.76
C PRO A 310 21.03 -7.96 -0.40
N ASP A 311 21.24 -9.28 -0.27
CA ASP A 311 20.91 -10.26 -1.30
C ASP A 311 19.42 -10.63 -1.34
N HIS A 312 18.65 -10.26 -0.32
CA HIS A 312 17.20 -10.52 -0.30
C HIS A 312 16.50 -9.59 -1.28
N ALA A 313 15.77 -10.17 -2.22
CA ALA A 313 15.00 -9.39 -3.19
C ALA A 313 13.89 -8.59 -2.49
N LEU A 314 13.83 -7.28 -2.77
CA LEU A 314 12.72 -6.44 -2.29
C LEU A 314 11.43 -6.74 -3.05
N TRP A 315 11.54 -7.12 -4.32
CA TRP A 315 10.50 -7.60 -5.21
C TRP A 315 11.18 -8.19 -6.47
N PRO A 316 10.62 -9.22 -7.13
CA PRO A 316 9.42 -9.98 -6.77
C PRO A 316 9.64 -11.00 -5.66
N GLY A 317 8.55 -11.54 -5.14
CA GLY A 317 8.56 -12.62 -4.16
C GLY A 317 8.34 -12.17 -2.72
N ASN A 318 8.73 -13.02 -1.78
CA ASN A 318 8.42 -12.84 -0.36
C ASN A 318 9.68 -12.67 0.52
N GLU A 319 10.87 -12.61 -0.06
CA GLU A 319 12.13 -12.51 0.71
C GLU A 319 12.17 -11.24 1.58
N VAL A 320 11.59 -10.16 1.09
CA VAL A 320 11.44 -8.89 1.83
C VAL A 320 10.74 -9.06 3.18
N ARG A 321 9.90 -10.09 3.34
CA ARG A 321 9.25 -10.39 4.62
C ARG A 321 10.23 -10.83 5.70
N VAL A 322 11.41 -11.34 5.37
CA VAL A 322 12.45 -11.65 6.35
C VAL A 322 12.97 -10.37 7.00
N LEU A 323 13.20 -9.33 6.19
CA LEU A 323 13.58 -8.00 6.69
C LEU A 323 12.49 -7.44 7.60
N GLY A 324 11.24 -7.58 7.15
CA GLY A 324 10.06 -7.16 7.91
C GLY A 324 9.91 -7.88 9.24
N LEU A 325 10.13 -9.21 9.29
CA LEU A 325 10.08 -9.98 10.54
C LEU A 325 11.12 -9.48 11.53
N GLY A 326 12.34 -9.21 11.06
CA GLY A 326 13.41 -8.65 11.90
C GLY A 326 13.03 -7.29 12.49
N ALA A 327 12.59 -6.37 11.64
CA ALA A 327 12.17 -5.04 12.05
C ALA A 327 10.95 -5.07 12.99
N GLU A 328 9.96 -5.92 12.75
CA GLU A 328 8.79 -6.06 13.61
C GLU A 328 9.13 -6.64 14.97
N THR A 329 10.05 -7.62 15.01
CA THR A 329 10.53 -8.20 16.28
C THR A 329 11.27 -7.14 17.11
N ALA A 330 12.15 -6.37 16.49
CA ALA A 330 12.84 -5.25 17.13
C ALA A 330 11.86 -4.15 17.58
N SER A 331 10.85 -3.85 16.76
CA SER A 331 9.79 -2.88 17.06
C SER A 331 8.97 -3.27 18.29
N ALA A 332 8.59 -4.54 18.39
CA ALA A 332 7.86 -5.05 19.56
C ALA A 332 8.70 -4.93 20.84
N ALA A 333 9.98 -5.32 20.77
CA ALA A 333 10.92 -5.21 21.89
C ALA A 333 11.14 -3.74 22.32
N TRP A 334 11.37 -2.84 21.37
CA TRP A 334 11.51 -1.40 21.62
C TRP A 334 10.26 -0.83 22.29
N ARG A 335 9.08 -1.11 21.76
CA ARG A 335 7.80 -0.65 22.31
C ARG A 335 7.58 -1.16 23.73
N GLN A 336 7.82 -2.44 23.97
CA GLN A 336 7.71 -3.03 25.31
C GLN A 336 8.70 -2.41 26.29
N ALA A 337 9.95 -2.22 25.90
CA ALA A 337 10.97 -1.61 26.75
C ALA A 337 10.62 -0.16 27.14
N CYS A 338 10.15 0.66 26.17
CA CYS A 338 9.71 2.03 26.43
C CYS A 338 8.53 2.06 27.40
N LEU A 339 7.48 1.28 27.14
CA LEU A 339 6.29 1.25 27.99
C LEU A 339 6.60 0.73 29.39
N ALA A 340 7.43 -0.32 29.51
CA ALA A 340 7.84 -0.86 30.82
C ALA A 340 8.68 0.14 31.63
N ALA A 341 9.52 0.95 30.98
CA ALA A 341 10.30 1.97 31.67
C ALA A 341 9.40 3.14 32.09
N LEU A 342 8.54 3.62 31.22
CA LEU A 342 7.62 4.74 31.49
C LEU A 342 6.57 4.40 32.55
N ALA A 343 6.09 3.15 32.60
CA ALA A 343 5.15 2.70 33.64
C ALA A 343 5.71 2.76 35.06
N LYS A 344 7.05 2.85 35.23
CA LYS A 344 7.70 3.04 36.56
C LYS A 344 7.80 4.50 36.96
N GLU A 345 7.68 5.40 36.00
CA GLU A 345 7.96 6.82 36.18
C GLU A 345 6.67 7.68 36.13
N THR A 346 5.59 7.14 35.53
CA THR A 346 4.34 7.86 35.28
C THR A 346 3.11 6.96 35.48
N ASP A 347 1.93 7.57 35.61
CA ASP A 347 0.64 6.85 35.54
C ASP A 347 0.32 6.51 34.08
N LEU A 348 0.83 5.36 33.60
CA LEU A 348 0.66 4.90 32.22
C LEU A 348 -0.65 4.15 32.04
N THR A 349 -1.48 4.63 31.11
CA THR A 349 -2.67 3.92 30.62
C THR A 349 -2.41 3.44 29.17
N ILE A 350 -2.68 2.17 28.89
CA ILE A 350 -2.61 1.59 27.54
C ILE A 350 -4.02 1.34 27.03
N VAL A 351 -4.35 1.87 25.85
CA VAL A 351 -5.60 1.58 25.14
C VAL A 351 -5.25 0.65 23.97
N GLY A 352 -5.55 -0.65 24.11
CA GLY A 352 -5.10 -1.66 23.16
C GLY A 352 -5.67 -3.05 23.42
N ASP A 353 -5.05 -4.06 22.81
CA ASP A 353 -5.47 -5.45 22.94
C ASP A 353 -5.06 -6.06 24.27
N GLU A 354 -5.74 -7.15 24.67
CA GLU A 354 -5.55 -7.84 25.95
C GLU A 354 -4.15 -8.44 26.12
N HIS A 355 -3.42 -8.70 25.04
CA HIS A 355 -2.08 -9.27 25.11
C HIS A 355 -1.10 -8.33 25.85
N TRP A 356 -1.38 -7.05 25.93
CA TRP A 356 -0.62 -6.11 26.77
C TRP A 356 -0.58 -6.50 28.24
N GLN A 357 -1.59 -7.19 28.78
CA GLN A 357 -1.58 -7.69 30.16
C GLN A 357 -0.45 -8.71 30.41
N THR A 358 -0.15 -9.52 29.38
CA THR A 358 0.96 -10.47 29.41
C THR A 358 2.33 -9.79 29.30
N LEU A 359 2.43 -8.77 28.43
CA LEU A 359 3.68 -8.07 28.16
C LEU A 359 4.05 -7.08 29.28
N LEU A 360 3.06 -6.47 29.93
CA LEU A 360 3.21 -5.44 30.96
C LEU A 360 2.28 -5.73 32.15
N PRO A 361 2.58 -6.74 32.96
CA PRO A 361 1.77 -7.08 34.13
C PRO A 361 1.70 -5.87 35.09
N GLY A 362 0.49 -5.49 35.49
CA GLY A 362 0.24 -4.39 36.40
C GLY A 362 0.02 -3.01 35.73
N ALA A 363 0.20 -2.89 34.40
CA ALA A 363 -0.20 -1.68 33.69
C ALA A 363 -1.74 -1.57 33.61
N LYS A 364 -2.24 -0.35 33.61
CA LYS A 364 -3.66 -0.08 33.38
C LYS A 364 -3.98 -0.21 31.88
N ILE A 365 -4.75 -1.24 31.52
CA ILE A 365 -5.09 -1.53 30.14
C ILE A 365 -6.59 -1.32 29.95
N LEU A 366 -6.94 -0.52 28.93
CA LEU A 366 -8.29 -0.28 28.47
C LEU A 366 -8.51 -0.97 27.13
N PRO A 367 -9.74 -1.40 26.82
CA PRO A 367 -10.04 -2.05 25.55
C PRO A 367 -9.80 -1.11 24.39
N PRO A 368 -9.58 -1.66 23.16
CA PRO A 368 -9.47 -0.85 21.95
C PRO A 368 -10.73 -0.01 21.74
N VAL A 369 -10.56 1.19 21.21
CA VAL A 369 -11.64 2.09 20.85
C VAL A 369 -11.73 2.24 19.34
N ASP A 370 -12.94 2.55 18.87
CA ASP A 370 -13.14 2.91 17.47
C ASP A 370 -12.41 4.23 17.15
N TYR A 371 -11.67 4.23 16.03
CA TYR A 371 -10.87 5.37 15.61
C TYR A 371 -11.73 6.62 15.39
N TYR A 372 -12.89 6.48 14.75
CA TYR A 372 -13.75 7.60 14.39
C TYR A 372 -14.72 8.02 15.49
N ALA A 373 -15.06 7.11 16.42
CA ALA A 373 -16.08 7.36 17.42
C ALA A 373 -15.54 7.75 18.81
N GLY A 374 -14.31 7.39 19.18
CA GLY A 374 -13.85 7.55 20.55
C GLY A 374 -12.44 8.06 20.74
N LEU A 375 -11.57 7.93 19.73
CA LEU A 375 -10.15 8.16 19.90
C LEU A 375 -9.79 9.63 20.18
N ALA A 376 -10.45 10.57 19.54
CA ALA A 376 -10.25 12.01 19.79
C ALA A 376 -10.49 12.40 21.26
N GLU A 377 -11.47 11.78 21.90
CA GLU A 377 -11.76 12.04 23.32
C GLU A 377 -10.67 11.48 24.24
N ILE A 378 -10.10 10.32 23.91
CA ILE A 378 -8.97 9.75 24.65
C ILE A 378 -7.77 10.69 24.59
N TYR A 379 -7.43 11.20 23.41
CA TYR A 379 -6.31 12.13 23.24
C TYR A 379 -6.53 13.45 23.99
N ARG A 380 -7.76 13.96 24.04
CA ARG A 380 -8.07 15.19 24.77
C ARG A 380 -8.04 15.02 26.30
N ARG A 381 -8.37 13.82 26.81
CA ARG A 381 -8.39 13.54 28.25
C ARG A 381 -7.01 13.21 28.82
N ALA A 382 -6.09 12.76 28.00
CA ALA A 382 -4.74 12.44 28.41
C ALA A 382 -3.93 13.73 28.61
N SER A 383 -3.19 13.83 29.72
CA SER A 383 -2.22 14.89 29.90
C SER A 383 -1.13 14.83 28.85
N PHE A 384 -0.68 13.61 28.53
CA PHE A 384 0.26 13.30 27.45
C PHE A 384 -0.20 12.05 26.69
N SER A 385 -0.15 12.10 25.38
CA SER A 385 -0.25 10.95 24.48
C SER A 385 1.13 10.50 24.06
N LEU A 386 1.40 9.19 24.06
CA LEU A 386 2.68 8.62 23.64
C LEU A 386 2.55 8.01 22.24
N ASN A 387 3.50 8.32 21.37
CA ASN A 387 3.69 7.58 20.12
C ASN A 387 5.02 6.83 20.14
N LEU A 388 4.97 5.58 19.68
CA LEU A 388 6.13 4.74 19.38
C LEU A 388 5.93 4.21 17.96
N THR A 389 6.70 4.77 17.02
CA THR A 389 6.58 4.45 15.60
C THR A 389 7.15 3.06 15.31
N SER A 390 6.43 2.28 14.48
CA SER A 390 6.90 0.96 14.06
C SER A 390 8.26 1.04 13.35
N LEU A 391 9.17 0.13 13.66
CA LEU A 391 10.47 0.00 12.99
C LEU A 391 10.35 -0.61 11.58
N LEU A 392 9.16 -1.06 11.17
CA LEU A 392 8.83 -1.37 9.78
C LEU A 392 8.86 -0.13 8.87
N LEU A 393 8.78 1.06 9.48
CA LEU A 393 8.80 2.36 8.81
C LEU A 393 10.03 3.12 9.31
N PRO A 394 11.16 3.10 8.58
CA PRO A 394 12.42 3.73 9.00
C PRO A 394 12.29 5.21 9.35
N HIS A 395 11.62 5.97 8.50
CA HIS A 395 11.37 7.40 8.68
C HIS A 395 9.88 7.72 8.96
N GLY A 396 9.08 6.68 9.23
CA GLY A 396 7.63 6.79 9.25
C GLY A 396 7.07 7.75 10.30
N LEU A 397 5.95 8.34 9.95
CA LEU A 397 5.05 9.05 10.84
C LEU A 397 3.74 8.28 10.91
N THR A 398 3.17 8.19 12.11
CA THR A 398 1.86 7.57 12.32
C THR A 398 0.76 8.63 12.29
N GLN A 399 -0.49 8.19 12.18
CA GLN A 399 -1.65 9.06 12.25
C GLN A 399 -1.68 9.92 13.53
N ARG A 400 -1.13 9.41 14.65
CA ARG A 400 -1.04 10.14 15.93
C ARG A 400 -0.27 11.46 15.85
N HIS A 401 0.76 11.54 14.99
CA HIS A 401 1.52 12.79 14.79
C HIS A 401 0.66 13.95 14.24
N PHE A 402 -0.49 13.63 13.70
CA PHE A 402 -1.44 14.61 13.15
C PHE A 402 -2.67 14.76 14.05
N ASP A 403 -3.30 13.66 14.41
CA ASP A 403 -4.62 13.65 15.08
C ASP A 403 -4.57 14.17 16.52
N VAL A 404 -3.50 13.82 17.28
CA VAL A 404 -3.38 14.27 18.67
C VAL A 404 -3.33 15.80 18.73
N TRP A 405 -2.48 16.40 17.91
CA TRP A 405 -2.37 17.86 17.85
C TRP A 405 -3.64 18.52 17.31
N ALA A 406 -4.23 17.95 16.25
CA ALA A 406 -5.44 18.51 15.66
C ALA A 406 -6.59 18.64 16.68
N CYS A 407 -6.77 17.63 17.54
CA CYS A 407 -7.87 17.66 18.53
C CYS A 407 -7.54 18.38 19.84
N GLY A 408 -6.34 18.92 19.99
CA GLY A 408 -5.92 19.68 21.18
C GLY A 408 -5.25 18.84 22.27
N GLY A 409 -4.87 17.59 21.96
CA GLY A 409 -4.02 16.76 22.83
C GLY A 409 -2.55 17.20 22.78
N PHE A 410 -1.71 16.55 23.57
CA PHE A 410 -0.26 16.75 23.60
C PHE A 410 0.46 15.43 23.33
N LEU A 411 1.34 15.40 22.30
CA LEU A 411 2.06 14.20 21.89
C LEU A 411 3.52 14.22 22.32
N LEU A 412 3.97 13.14 22.95
CA LEU A 412 5.39 12.78 23.03
C LEU A 412 5.65 11.64 22.06
N THR A 413 6.73 11.70 21.28
CA THR A 413 7.02 10.69 20.27
C THR A 413 8.49 10.31 20.25
N ASP A 414 8.77 9.05 19.90
CA ASP A 414 10.11 8.62 19.57
C ASP A 414 10.68 9.40 18.38
N ASP A 415 11.98 9.69 18.42
CA ASP A 415 12.65 10.42 17.35
C ASP A 415 12.70 9.57 16.06
N THR A 416 12.16 10.11 14.99
CA THR A 416 12.19 9.50 13.66
C THR A 416 12.59 10.55 12.62
N PRO A 417 13.39 10.18 11.60
CA PRO A 417 13.78 11.13 10.55
C PRO A 417 12.60 11.79 9.81
N GLY A 418 11.41 11.17 9.85
CA GLY A 418 10.18 11.76 9.30
C GLY A 418 9.73 13.05 9.99
N MET A 419 10.16 13.30 11.23
CA MET A 419 9.86 14.54 11.95
C MET A 419 10.39 15.81 11.24
N LYS A 420 11.31 15.65 10.28
CA LYS A 420 11.83 16.75 9.43
C LYS A 420 10.77 17.50 8.60
N ILE A 421 9.57 16.94 8.43
CA ILE A 421 8.47 17.64 7.74
C ILE A 421 7.83 18.74 8.58
N PHE A 422 8.11 18.75 9.88
CA PHE A 422 7.61 19.73 10.82
C PHE A 422 8.71 20.78 11.16
N PRO A 423 8.33 21.95 11.67
CA PRO A 423 9.30 22.94 12.16
C PRO A 423 10.22 22.30 13.21
N GLN A 424 11.53 22.45 13.00
CA GLN A 424 12.56 21.77 13.80
C GLN A 424 12.46 22.06 15.29
N GLU A 425 12.10 23.27 15.65
CA GLU A 425 11.93 23.71 17.04
C GLU A 425 10.79 22.98 17.74
N LEU A 426 9.66 22.85 17.04
CA LEU A 426 8.51 22.08 17.54
C LEU A 426 8.83 20.60 17.66
N ALA A 427 9.48 20.03 16.63
CA ALA A 427 9.82 18.61 16.62
C ALA A 427 10.75 18.25 17.79
N ARG A 428 11.83 19.02 18.01
CA ARG A 428 12.79 18.77 19.10
C ARG A 428 12.18 18.86 20.50
N ALA A 429 11.17 19.72 20.67
CA ALA A 429 10.53 19.92 21.97
C ALA A 429 9.68 18.74 22.44
N VAL A 430 9.37 17.77 21.56
CA VAL A 430 8.44 16.65 21.85
C VAL A 430 9.00 15.27 21.50
N THR A 431 10.24 15.19 20.96
CA THR A 431 10.88 13.93 20.58
C THR A 431 11.88 13.44 21.62
N PHE A 432 12.02 12.12 21.70
CA PHE A 432 12.99 11.43 22.55
C PHE A 432 13.63 10.25 21.81
N ALA A 433 14.90 9.95 22.13
CA ALA A 433 15.64 8.81 21.59
C ALA A 433 15.69 7.61 22.56
N SER A 434 15.35 7.81 23.84
CA SER A 434 15.38 6.77 24.86
C SER A 434 14.22 6.89 25.87
N PRO A 435 13.82 5.80 26.55
CA PRO A 435 12.79 5.86 27.60
C PRO A 435 13.12 6.83 28.73
N SER A 436 14.40 6.96 29.07
CA SER A 436 14.84 7.90 30.13
C SER A 436 14.70 9.37 29.68
N GLU A 437 14.93 9.66 28.41
CA GLU A 437 14.67 10.98 27.83
C GLU A 437 13.18 11.27 27.79
N ALA A 438 12.33 10.31 27.40
CA ALA A 438 10.88 10.45 27.42
C ALA A 438 10.37 10.82 28.82
N ALA A 439 10.84 10.13 29.87
CA ALA A 439 10.46 10.42 31.25
C ALA A 439 10.92 11.80 31.72
N LYS A 440 12.14 12.22 31.32
CA LYS A 440 12.65 13.57 31.65
C LYS A 440 11.85 14.65 30.95
N LEU A 441 11.56 14.47 29.66
CA LEU A 441 10.80 15.40 28.85
C LEU A 441 9.38 15.56 29.40
N LEU A 442 8.72 14.45 29.75
CA LEU A 442 7.40 14.47 30.36
C LEU A 442 7.41 15.30 31.65
N ARG A 443 8.35 15.03 32.59
CA ARG A 443 8.43 15.78 33.85
C ARG A 443 8.73 17.27 33.64
N SER A 444 9.62 17.62 32.70
CA SER A 444 9.92 19.00 32.36
C SER A 444 8.68 19.76 31.89
N LEU A 445 7.94 19.19 30.95
CA LEU A 445 6.72 19.80 30.40
C LEU A 445 5.56 19.79 31.40
N ALA A 446 5.47 18.82 32.29
CA ALA A 446 4.48 18.79 33.36
C ALA A 446 4.76 19.85 34.42
N ALA A 447 6.03 20.16 34.67
CA ALA A 447 6.44 21.20 35.63
C ALA A 447 6.22 22.63 35.10
N ASP A 448 6.13 22.81 33.76
CA ASP A 448 5.82 24.10 33.14
C ASP A 448 4.56 24.02 32.25
N PRO A 449 3.36 24.15 32.85
CA PRO A 449 2.11 24.15 32.09
C PRO A 449 1.97 25.28 31.04
N GLY A 450 2.69 26.39 31.25
CA GLY A 450 2.72 27.50 30.32
C GLY A 450 3.43 27.14 29.02
N GLU A 451 4.68 26.63 29.12
CA GLU A 451 5.45 26.13 27.99
C GLU A 451 4.69 25.01 27.24
N LYS A 452 4.13 24.06 27.99
CA LYS A 452 3.35 22.95 27.42
C LYS A 452 2.18 23.47 26.58
N GLU A 453 1.42 24.45 27.08
CA GLU A 453 0.27 25.02 26.35
C GLU A 453 0.71 25.85 25.13
N GLU A 454 1.80 26.57 25.19
CA GLU A 454 2.36 27.30 24.06
C GLU A 454 2.76 26.34 22.94
N LEU A 455 3.51 25.27 23.28
CA LEU A 455 3.88 24.22 22.34
C LEU A 455 2.66 23.52 21.73
N ARG A 456 1.68 23.15 22.57
CA ARG A 456 0.44 22.52 22.09
C ARG A 456 -0.27 23.39 21.06
N ARG A 457 -0.39 24.69 21.33
CA ARG A 457 -1.05 25.65 20.43
C ARG A 457 -0.28 25.79 19.12
N ALA A 458 1.03 25.96 19.18
CA ALA A 458 1.89 26.07 18.00
C ALA A 458 1.80 24.82 17.11
N TRP A 459 1.81 23.63 17.70
CA TRP A 459 1.62 22.36 16.99
C TRP A 459 0.23 22.28 16.35
N GLN A 460 -0.83 22.62 17.11
CA GLN A 460 -2.21 22.58 16.58
C GLN A 460 -2.38 23.52 15.40
N GLU A 461 -1.88 24.75 15.51
CA GLU A 461 -1.92 25.74 14.44
C GLU A 461 -1.20 25.24 13.19
N HIS A 462 0.01 24.70 13.34
CA HIS A 462 0.79 24.15 12.25
C HIS A 462 0.09 22.96 11.55
N ILE A 463 -0.38 21.97 12.33
CA ILE A 463 -1.04 20.78 11.77
C ILE A 463 -2.31 21.18 11.02
N VAL A 464 -3.08 22.08 11.59
CA VAL A 464 -4.35 22.53 11.01
C VAL A 464 -4.15 23.35 9.74
N ALA A 465 -3.07 24.12 9.64
CA ALA A 465 -2.75 24.93 8.46
C ALA A 465 -2.14 24.12 7.30
N GLU A 466 -1.24 23.18 7.61
CA GLU A 466 -0.37 22.57 6.60
C GLU A 466 -0.68 21.10 6.28
N HIS A 467 -1.40 20.42 7.19
CA HIS A 467 -1.54 18.96 7.12
C HIS A 467 -3.00 18.52 7.14
N ASP A 468 -3.76 18.84 6.08
CA ASP A 468 -5.12 18.32 5.87
C ASP A 468 -5.20 17.35 4.68
N TYR A 469 -6.25 16.53 4.65
CA TYR A 469 -6.47 15.54 3.58
C TYR A 469 -6.88 16.19 2.26
N SER A 470 -7.44 17.40 2.24
CA SER A 470 -7.74 18.11 1.00
C SER A 470 -6.47 18.55 0.28
N ALA A 471 -5.44 18.96 1.04
CA ALA A 471 -4.12 19.26 0.49
C ALA A 471 -3.46 17.97 -0.11
N ARG A 472 -3.54 16.85 0.60
CA ARG A 472 -3.03 15.56 0.10
C ARG A 472 -3.73 15.13 -1.19
N LEU A 473 -5.06 15.23 -1.23
CA LEU A 473 -5.84 14.85 -2.42
C LEU A 473 -5.54 15.77 -3.61
N ARG A 474 -5.30 17.08 -3.40
CA ARG A 474 -4.85 17.99 -4.49
C ARG A 474 -3.52 17.53 -5.09
N ILE A 475 -2.56 17.10 -4.28
CA ILE A 475 -1.26 16.58 -4.75
C ILE A 475 -1.46 15.32 -5.59
N ILE A 476 -2.31 14.40 -5.12
CA ILE A 476 -2.61 13.16 -5.86
C ILE A 476 -3.28 13.48 -7.19
N LEU A 477 -4.31 14.35 -7.18
CA LEU A 477 -4.99 14.77 -8.41
C LEU A 477 -4.04 15.41 -9.42
N ALA A 478 -3.19 16.35 -8.96
CA ALA A 478 -2.23 17.04 -9.83
C ALA A 478 -1.17 16.10 -10.45
N ALA A 479 -0.87 15.00 -9.80
CA ALA A 479 0.10 14.01 -10.30
C ALA A 479 -0.52 12.95 -11.21
N SER A 480 -1.86 12.82 -11.20
CA SER A 480 -2.58 11.73 -11.89
C SER A 480 -3.33 12.21 -13.13
N LEU A 481 -3.59 13.50 -13.23
CA LEU A 481 -4.31 14.15 -14.34
C LEU A 481 -3.34 14.87 -15.29
#